data_2a9c5fc0f96f30796c8ec7634af2524e
#
_entry.id   2a9c5fc0f96f30796c8ec7634af2524e
#
_cell.length_a   1.000
_cell.length_b   1.000
_cell.length_c   1.000
_cell.angle_alpha   90.00
_cell.angle_beta   90.00
_cell.angle_gamma   90.00
#
_symmetry.space_group_name_H-M   'P 1'
#
loop_
_entity.id
_entity.type
_entity.pdbx_description
1 polymer ?
#
loop_
_entity_poly.entity_id
_entity_poly.type
_entity_poly.pdbx_seq_one_letter_code
_entity_poly.pdbx_strand_id
1 'polypeptide(L)'
;MSPTLAELSEAELLKRLARFAPPDQLSDDTAALPSDRRPLLINTDVIVDGIHFSDATTTPTDVGWRAVAANLSDLAASGAVEIEGITVALVAPGRTSWDWVDGVYQGISAALGQYGGILLGGDCSKGEQRLLSITALGRLGPLRLHRNAARPGDVLVTS
;
A
#
# COMPACT_ATOMS: atom_id res chain seq x y z
N MET A 1 7.02 17.06 -21.11
CA MET A 1 7.48 16.72 -19.74
C MET A 1 6.24 16.46 -18.88
N SER A 2 6.30 15.49 -18.01
CA SER A 2 5.24 15.24 -17.04
C SER A 2 5.20 16.36 -16.00
N PRO A 3 4.01 16.81 -15.54
CA PRO A 3 3.92 17.83 -14.52
C PRO A 3 4.50 17.33 -13.19
N THR A 4 4.99 18.27 -12.39
CA THR A 4 5.39 18.00 -11.00
C THR A 4 4.18 18.11 -10.07
N LEU A 5 4.29 17.57 -8.85
CA LEU A 5 3.23 17.69 -7.85
C LEU A 5 2.93 19.14 -7.45
N ALA A 6 3.92 20.04 -7.56
CA ALA A 6 3.70 21.47 -7.32
C ALA A 6 2.82 22.13 -8.38
N GLU A 7 2.77 21.58 -9.58
CA GLU A 7 1.99 22.11 -10.72
C GLU A 7 0.57 21.52 -10.79
N LEU A 8 0.28 20.49 -9.97
CA LEU A 8 -1.04 19.87 -9.88
C LEU A 8 -1.82 20.43 -8.69
N SER A 9 -3.09 20.73 -8.89
CA SER A 9 -4.02 20.94 -7.78
C SER A 9 -4.35 19.57 -7.14
N GLU A 10 -4.82 19.60 -5.90
CA GLU A 10 -5.29 18.40 -5.20
C GLU A 10 -6.39 17.68 -6.01
N ALA A 11 -7.35 18.41 -6.53
CA ALA A 11 -8.42 17.84 -7.34
C ALA A 11 -7.91 17.13 -8.61
N GLU A 12 -6.89 17.69 -9.27
CA GLU A 12 -6.28 17.06 -10.45
C GLU A 12 -5.48 15.83 -10.06
N LEU A 13 -4.79 15.85 -8.91
CA LEU A 13 -4.08 14.71 -8.38
C LEU A 13 -5.04 13.56 -8.05
N LEU A 14 -6.11 13.83 -7.31
CA LEU A 14 -7.13 12.84 -6.97
C LEU A 14 -7.80 12.24 -8.22
N LYS A 15 -8.13 13.09 -9.20
CA LYS A 15 -8.67 12.63 -10.49
C LYS A 15 -7.73 11.66 -11.21
N ARG A 16 -6.42 11.91 -11.18
CA ARG A 16 -5.43 11.02 -11.78
C ARG A 16 -5.28 9.70 -11.01
N LEU A 17 -5.38 9.74 -9.69
CA LEU A 17 -5.29 8.57 -8.82
C LEU A 17 -6.56 7.71 -8.86
N ALA A 18 -7.73 8.28 -9.17
CA ALA A 18 -9.00 7.55 -9.20
C ALA A 18 -9.00 6.32 -10.12
N ARG A 19 -8.17 6.29 -11.16
CA ARG A 19 -8.03 5.12 -12.05
C ARG A 19 -7.45 3.86 -11.39
N PHE A 20 -6.81 4.00 -10.24
CA PHE A 20 -6.19 2.90 -9.48
C PHE A 20 -7.10 2.34 -8.38
N ALA A 21 -8.27 2.95 -8.17
CA ALA A 21 -9.27 2.53 -7.21
C ALA A 21 -10.55 2.06 -7.92
N PRO A 22 -11.44 1.33 -7.24
CA PRO A 22 -12.79 1.06 -7.75
C PRO A 22 -13.52 2.36 -8.11
N PRO A 23 -14.50 2.32 -9.02
CA PRO A 23 -15.32 3.50 -9.34
C PRO A 23 -15.88 4.15 -8.08
N ASP A 24 -15.80 5.47 -8.02
CA ASP A 24 -16.29 6.33 -6.92
C ASP A 24 -15.63 6.13 -5.55
N GLN A 25 -14.66 5.20 -5.41
CA GLN A 25 -13.99 4.91 -4.14
C GLN A 25 -13.26 6.12 -3.53
N LEU A 26 -12.69 6.99 -4.35
CA LEU A 26 -11.98 8.21 -3.91
C LEU A 26 -12.86 9.47 -3.99
N SER A 27 -14.17 9.34 -4.06
CA SER A 27 -15.11 10.46 -4.12
C SER A 27 -15.60 10.93 -2.75
N ASP A 28 -15.30 10.18 -1.69
CA ASP A 28 -15.69 10.47 -0.31
C ASP A 28 -14.48 10.36 0.63
N ASP A 29 -14.59 10.94 1.83
CA ASP A 29 -13.52 10.98 2.84
C ASP A 29 -13.24 9.63 3.48
N THR A 30 -14.16 8.65 3.34
CA THR A 30 -14.04 7.34 4.00
C THR A 30 -14.38 6.19 3.07
N ALA A 31 -13.77 5.03 3.35
CA ALA A 31 -14.14 3.76 2.71
C ALA A 31 -15.01 2.92 3.64
N ALA A 32 -16.08 2.36 3.11
CA ALA A 32 -16.91 1.39 3.83
C ALA A 32 -16.44 -0.03 3.53
N LEU A 33 -16.14 -0.81 4.57
CA LEU A 33 -15.84 -2.22 4.45
C LEU A 33 -17.10 -3.06 4.67
N PRO A 34 -17.30 -4.16 3.92
CA PRO A 34 -18.39 -5.08 4.15
C PRO A 34 -18.39 -5.62 5.58
N SER A 35 -19.58 -5.83 6.15
CA SER A 35 -19.70 -6.48 7.46
C SER A 35 -19.28 -7.94 7.34
N ASP A 36 -18.32 -8.37 8.17
CA ASP A 36 -17.83 -9.73 8.26
C ASP A 36 -17.64 -10.11 9.74
N ARG A 37 -17.92 -11.36 10.10
CA ARG A 37 -17.73 -11.87 11.46
C ARG A 37 -16.29 -12.28 11.77
N ARG A 38 -15.46 -12.45 10.73
CA ARG A 38 -14.05 -12.76 10.91
C ARG A 38 -13.31 -11.55 11.50
N PRO A 39 -12.38 -11.76 12.44
CA PRO A 39 -11.56 -10.65 12.93
C PRO A 39 -10.83 -9.94 11.79
N LEU A 40 -10.80 -8.62 11.86
CA LEU A 40 -10.03 -7.78 10.96
C LEU A 40 -8.59 -7.68 11.49
N LEU A 41 -7.64 -8.02 10.64
CA LEU A 41 -6.22 -7.77 10.87
C LEU A 41 -5.83 -6.46 10.21
N ILE A 42 -4.98 -5.72 10.87
CA ILE A 42 -4.44 -4.46 10.36
C ILE A 42 -2.95 -4.38 10.68
N ASN A 43 -2.17 -3.92 9.72
CA ASN A 43 -0.78 -3.51 9.93
C ASN A 43 -0.46 -2.25 9.14
N THR A 44 0.66 -1.62 9.47
CA THR A 44 1.16 -0.44 8.75
C THR A 44 2.67 -0.51 8.68
N ASP A 45 3.21 -0.36 7.47
CA ASP A 45 4.62 -0.18 7.19
C ASP A 45 4.88 1.11 6.42
N VAL A 46 6.09 1.64 6.61
CA VAL A 46 6.56 2.86 5.96
C VAL A 46 7.82 2.57 5.16
N ILE A 47 7.87 3.02 3.91
CA ILE A 47 9.09 3.05 3.12
C ILE A 47 9.49 4.49 2.81
N VAL A 48 10.79 4.76 2.91
CA VAL A 48 11.37 6.11 2.84
C VAL A 48 12.49 6.14 1.81
N ASP A 49 12.50 7.17 0.96
CA ASP A 49 13.55 7.44 -0.02
C ASP A 49 14.92 7.63 0.65
N GLY A 50 15.96 7.06 0.07
CA GLY A 50 17.32 7.08 0.63
C GLY A 50 17.55 6.08 1.77
N ILE A 51 16.49 5.41 2.29
CA ILE A 51 16.58 4.40 3.33
C ILE A 51 16.13 3.04 2.80
N HIS A 52 14.94 2.96 2.24
CA HIS A 52 14.33 1.70 1.78
C HIS A 52 14.37 1.54 0.26
N PHE A 53 14.49 2.63 -0.48
CA PHE A 53 14.62 2.67 -1.94
C PHE A 53 15.41 3.90 -2.37
N SER A 54 15.86 3.91 -3.62
CA SER A 54 16.43 5.08 -4.28
C SER A 54 16.20 4.98 -5.78
N ASP A 55 16.10 6.10 -6.48
CA ASP A 55 15.95 6.10 -7.95
C ASP A 55 17.14 5.46 -8.69
N ALA A 56 18.28 5.32 -8.02
CA ALA A 56 19.46 4.66 -8.58
C ALA A 56 19.33 3.12 -8.64
N THR A 57 18.46 2.53 -7.81
CA THR A 57 18.39 1.06 -7.63
C THR A 57 16.99 0.49 -7.81
N THR A 58 15.95 1.33 -7.79
CA THR A 58 14.57 0.88 -7.70
C THR A 58 13.68 1.74 -8.59
N THR A 59 12.94 1.12 -9.49
CA THR A 59 11.98 1.85 -10.31
C THR A 59 10.75 2.28 -9.47
N PRO A 60 10.02 3.33 -9.88
CA PRO A 60 8.80 3.71 -9.18
C PRO A 60 7.78 2.56 -9.04
N THR A 61 7.66 1.72 -10.07
CA THR A 61 6.78 0.55 -10.05
C THR A 61 7.22 -0.47 -9.00
N ASP A 62 8.52 -0.72 -8.88
CA ASP A 62 9.04 -1.63 -7.85
C ASP A 62 8.88 -1.05 -6.43
N VAL A 63 8.98 0.27 -6.28
CA VAL A 63 8.68 0.95 -5.00
C VAL A 63 7.25 0.68 -4.57
N GLY A 64 6.29 0.88 -5.46
CA GLY A 64 4.87 0.63 -5.18
C GLY A 64 4.58 -0.83 -4.88
N TRP A 65 5.10 -1.74 -5.70
CA TRP A 65 4.99 -3.18 -5.47
C TRP A 65 5.51 -3.60 -4.10
N ARG A 66 6.75 -3.20 -3.79
CA ARG A 66 7.41 -3.53 -2.53
C ARG A 66 6.66 -3.00 -1.31
N ALA A 67 6.14 -1.77 -1.39
CA ALA A 67 5.38 -1.16 -0.31
C ALA A 67 4.14 -1.99 0.06
N VAL A 68 3.41 -2.48 -0.95
CA VAL A 68 2.26 -3.37 -0.74
C VAL A 68 2.71 -4.74 -0.26
N ALA A 69 3.67 -5.38 -0.94
CA ALA A 69 4.10 -6.74 -0.64
C ALA A 69 4.61 -6.90 0.80
N ALA A 70 5.33 -5.91 1.34
CA ALA A 70 5.79 -5.92 2.73
C ALA A 70 4.61 -6.02 3.70
N ASN A 71 3.60 -5.16 3.53
CA ASN A 71 2.39 -5.16 4.36
C ASN A 71 1.58 -6.46 4.23
N LEU A 72 1.39 -6.95 3.00
CA LEU A 72 0.64 -8.20 2.78
C LEU A 72 1.38 -9.42 3.34
N SER A 73 2.72 -9.40 3.34
CA SER A 73 3.55 -10.43 3.99
C SER A 73 3.26 -10.52 5.49
N ASP A 74 3.13 -9.39 6.18
CA ASP A 74 2.80 -9.37 7.61
C ASP A 74 1.38 -9.87 7.90
N LEU A 75 0.41 -9.51 7.05
CA LEU A 75 -0.94 -10.06 7.14
C LEU A 75 -0.95 -11.58 6.94
N ALA A 76 -0.25 -12.09 5.92
CA ALA A 76 -0.13 -13.51 5.64
C ALA A 76 0.55 -14.25 6.81
N ALA A 77 1.69 -13.73 7.31
CA ALA A 77 2.39 -14.28 8.47
C ALA A 77 1.56 -14.27 9.75
N SER A 78 0.51 -13.44 9.80
CA SER A 78 -0.43 -13.36 10.91
C SER A 78 -1.66 -14.24 10.75
N GLY A 79 -1.82 -14.92 9.60
CA GLY A 79 -2.93 -15.84 9.32
C GLY A 79 -4.11 -15.19 8.55
N ALA A 80 -3.89 -14.07 7.87
CA ALA A 80 -4.88 -13.54 6.94
C ALA A 80 -5.08 -14.50 5.76
N VAL A 81 -6.32 -14.68 5.35
CA VAL A 81 -6.71 -15.51 4.19
C VAL A 81 -7.34 -14.70 3.07
N GLU A 82 -7.64 -13.45 3.34
CA GLU A 82 -8.24 -12.52 2.39
C GLU A 82 -7.72 -11.12 2.67
N ILE A 83 -7.44 -10.37 1.63
CA ILE A 83 -7.04 -8.96 1.71
C ILE A 83 -8.25 -8.11 1.35
N GLU A 84 -8.70 -7.26 2.26
CA GLU A 84 -9.79 -6.30 2.02
C GLU A 84 -9.30 -5.14 1.16
N GLY A 85 -8.13 -4.61 1.50
CA GLY A 85 -7.52 -3.52 0.76
C GLY A 85 -6.49 -2.76 1.56
N ILE A 86 -6.05 -1.66 0.97
CA ILE A 86 -5.02 -0.80 1.56
C ILE A 86 -5.43 0.68 1.51
N THR A 87 -4.90 1.46 2.44
CA THR A 87 -4.80 2.92 2.29
C THR A 87 -3.34 3.32 2.07
N VAL A 88 -3.13 4.42 1.34
CA VAL A 88 -1.81 4.92 0.98
C VAL A 88 -1.66 6.37 1.42
N ALA A 89 -0.80 6.65 2.38
CA ALA A 89 -0.35 8.02 2.64
C ALA A 89 0.97 8.26 1.89
N LEU A 90 0.92 9.17 0.91
CA LEU A 90 2.06 9.60 0.12
C LEU A 90 2.52 10.98 0.59
N VAL A 91 3.76 11.07 1.04
CA VAL A 91 4.44 12.34 1.27
C VAL A 91 5.51 12.49 0.19
N ALA A 92 5.58 13.66 -0.47
CA ALA A 92 6.59 13.88 -1.50
C ALA A 92 6.92 15.37 -1.67
N PRO A 93 8.18 15.68 -2.09
CA PRO A 93 8.54 17.04 -2.50
C PRO A 93 7.71 17.52 -3.69
N GLY A 94 7.36 18.78 -3.72
CA GLY A 94 6.60 19.37 -4.83
C GLY A 94 7.27 19.21 -6.21
N ARG A 95 8.61 19.05 -6.26
CA ARG A 95 9.37 18.76 -7.49
C ARG A 95 9.23 17.32 -8.01
N THR A 96 8.60 16.41 -7.25
CA THR A 96 8.37 15.03 -7.70
C THR A 96 7.47 15.03 -8.91
N SER A 97 7.88 14.31 -9.97
CA SER A 97 7.11 14.23 -11.21
C SER A 97 5.86 13.36 -11.04
N TRP A 98 4.82 13.67 -11.79
CA TRP A 98 3.65 12.81 -11.87
C TRP A 98 4.03 11.41 -12.36
N ASP A 99 4.96 11.25 -13.30
CA ASP A 99 5.38 9.95 -13.82
C ASP A 99 5.94 9.05 -12.70
N TRP A 100 6.62 9.62 -11.71
CA TRP A 100 7.08 8.88 -10.55
C TRP A 100 5.90 8.37 -9.71
N VAL A 101 4.95 9.23 -9.40
CA VAL A 101 3.74 8.88 -8.64
C VAL A 101 2.93 7.82 -9.40
N ASP A 102 2.73 8.05 -10.69
CA ASP A 102 2.01 7.12 -11.55
C ASP A 102 2.64 5.72 -11.57
N GLY A 103 3.96 5.64 -11.72
CA GLY A 103 4.69 4.38 -11.64
C GLY A 103 4.52 3.67 -10.30
N VAL A 104 4.58 4.40 -9.19
CA VAL A 104 4.32 3.85 -7.86
C VAL A 104 2.92 3.24 -7.78
N TYR A 105 1.89 3.96 -8.21
CA TYR A 105 0.52 3.45 -8.17
C TYR A 105 0.26 2.31 -9.17
N GLN A 106 0.99 2.25 -10.29
CA GLN A 106 1.01 1.07 -11.15
C GLN A 106 1.54 -0.16 -10.42
N GLY A 107 2.64 -0.01 -9.66
CA GLY A 107 3.20 -1.09 -8.84
C GLY A 107 2.24 -1.55 -7.74
N ILE A 108 1.59 -0.60 -7.06
CA ILE A 108 0.53 -0.87 -6.07
C ILE A 108 -0.60 -1.68 -6.72
N SER A 109 -1.13 -1.21 -7.84
CA SER A 109 -2.21 -1.87 -8.57
C SER A 109 -1.84 -3.29 -9.02
N ALA A 110 -0.61 -3.48 -9.50
CA ALA A 110 -0.12 -4.79 -9.91
C ALA A 110 -0.03 -5.77 -8.73
N ALA A 111 0.45 -5.31 -7.58
CA ALA A 111 0.51 -6.13 -6.35
C ALA A 111 -0.89 -6.51 -5.85
N LEU A 112 -1.82 -5.55 -5.80
CA LEU A 112 -3.22 -5.83 -5.44
C LEU A 112 -3.90 -6.76 -6.45
N GLY A 113 -3.60 -6.62 -7.74
CA GLY A 113 -4.09 -7.53 -8.79
C GLY A 113 -3.62 -8.97 -8.60
N GLN A 114 -2.42 -9.17 -8.06
CA GLN A 114 -1.86 -10.49 -7.81
C GLN A 114 -2.34 -11.12 -6.49
N TYR A 115 -2.41 -10.34 -5.42
CA TYR A 115 -2.65 -10.85 -4.07
C TYR A 115 -4.08 -10.60 -3.56
N GLY A 116 -4.85 -9.82 -4.29
CA GLY A 116 -6.20 -9.41 -3.91
C GLY A 116 -6.22 -8.09 -3.13
N GLY A 117 -7.43 -7.62 -2.87
CA GLY A 117 -7.69 -6.34 -2.23
C GLY A 117 -7.81 -5.19 -3.22
N ILE A 118 -8.18 -4.04 -2.69
CA ILE A 118 -8.40 -2.81 -3.47
C ILE A 118 -7.70 -1.61 -2.81
N LEU A 119 -7.49 -0.55 -3.57
CA LEU A 119 -7.14 0.75 -3.01
C LEU A 119 -8.39 1.37 -2.36
N LEU A 120 -8.39 1.46 -1.04
CA LEU A 120 -9.50 1.98 -0.22
C LEU A 120 -9.51 3.50 -0.14
N GLY A 121 -8.33 4.11 -0.16
CA GLY A 121 -8.17 5.55 -0.03
C GLY A 121 -6.75 5.92 0.36
N GLY A 122 -6.58 7.13 0.88
CA GLY A 122 -5.27 7.58 1.34
C GLY A 122 -5.21 9.09 1.49
N ASP A 123 -3.99 9.59 1.58
CA ASP A 123 -3.68 11.02 1.66
C ASP A 123 -2.45 11.35 0.83
N CYS A 124 -2.37 12.59 0.34
CA CYS A 124 -1.22 13.10 -0.39
C CYS A 124 -0.78 14.43 0.22
N SER A 125 0.39 14.43 0.85
CA SER A 125 0.93 15.59 1.53
C SER A 125 2.29 16.02 0.97
N LYS A 126 2.61 17.30 1.09
CA LYS A 126 3.92 17.85 0.73
C LYS A 126 4.92 17.58 1.86
N GLY A 127 6.14 17.20 1.49
CA GLY A 127 7.25 17.02 2.41
C GLY A 127 8.60 17.18 1.71
N GLU A 128 9.68 17.06 2.45
CA GLU A 128 11.04 17.21 1.90
C GLU A 128 11.56 15.92 1.26
N GLN A 129 11.06 14.78 1.70
CA GLN A 129 11.48 13.45 1.29
C GLN A 129 10.28 12.63 0.83
N ARG A 130 10.48 11.75 -0.14
CA ARG A 130 9.43 10.81 -0.56
C ARG A 130 9.26 9.72 0.49
N LEU A 131 8.01 9.48 0.86
CA LEU A 131 7.63 8.49 1.84
C LEU A 131 6.28 7.90 1.43
N LEU A 132 6.14 6.59 1.52
CA LEU A 132 4.85 5.90 1.44
C LEU A 132 4.60 5.18 2.76
N SER A 133 3.45 5.45 3.36
CA SER A 133 2.90 4.65 4.45
C SER A 133 1.70 3.88 3.91
N ILE A 134 1.78 2.56 3.98
CA ILE A 134 0.68 1.67 3.59
C ILE A 134 0.05 1.12 4.87
N THR A 135 -1.26 1.25 4.98
CA THR A 135 -2.03 0.49 5.97
C THR A 135 -2.83 -0.57 5.24
N ALA A 136 -2.59 -1.83 5.57
CA ALA A 136 -3.26 -2.97 4.96
C ALA A 136 -4.25 -3.63 5.92
N LEU A 137 -5.39 -4.05 5.37
CA LEU A 137 -6.49 -4.70 6.08
C LEU A 137 -6.75 -6.07 5.47
N GLY A 138 -6.87 -7.09 6.34
CA GLY A 138 -7.16 -8.46 5.91
C GLY A 138 -8.06 -9.19 6.90
N ARG A 139 -8.71 -10.24 6.43
CA ARG A 139 -9.56 -11.10 7.26
C ARG A 139 -8.80 -12.30 7.77
N LEU A 140 -8.87 -12.50 9.08
CA LEU A 140 -8.27 -13.64 9.73
C LEU A 140 -8.93 -14.95 9.24
N GLY A 141 -8.08 -15.93 8.91
CA GLY A 141 -8.50 -17.30 8.62
C GLY A 141 -8.82 -18.09 9.91
N PRO A 142 -8.91 -19.40 9.79
CA PRO A 142 -9.25 -20.27 10.93
C PRO A 142 -8.16 -20.30 12.01
N LEU A 143 -6.93 -19.86 11.69
CA LEU A 143 -5.78 -19.89 12.60
C LEU A 143 -5.10 -18.54 12.69
N ARG A 144 -5.05 -17.99 13.91
CA ARG A 144 -4.22 -16.81 14.23
C ARG A 144 -2.79 -17.26 14.51
N LEU A 145 -1.84 -16.75 13.73
CA LEU A 145 -0.41 -17.03 13.91
C LEU A 145 0.26 -15.94 14.75
N HIS A 146 1.18 -16.35 15.62
CA HIS A 146 1.90 -15.47 16.53
C HIS A 146 3.40 -15.76 16.51
N ARG A 147 4.24 -14.74 16.56
CA ARG A 147 5.72 -14.86 16.54
C ARG A 147 6.27 -15.71 17.69
N ASN A 148 5.59 -15.75 18.83
CA ASN A 148 6.01 -16.46 20.04
C ASN A 148 5.33 -17.84 20.22
N ALA A 149 4.70 -18.37 19.18
CA ALA A 149 3.96 -19.63 19.27
C ALA A 149 4.77 -20.89 18.85
N ALA A 150 6.00 -20.68 18.35
CA ALA A 150 6.86 -21.79 17.94
C ALA A 150 7.17 -22.75 19.10
N ARG A 151 7.23 -24.04 18.80
CA ARG A 151 7.45 -25.13 19.77
C ARG A 151 8.59 -26.03 19.32
N PRO A 152 9.25 -26.77 20.25
CA PRO A 152 10.19 -27.81 19.88
C PRO A 152 9.53 -28.86 18.98
N GLY A 153 10.14 -29.14 17.84
CA GLY A 153 9.62 -30.03 16.81
C GLY A 153 9.00 -29.35 15.60
N ASP A 154 8.77 -28.03 15.66
CA ASP A 154 8.35 -27.23 14.51
C ASP A 154 9.47 -27.15 13.48
N VAL A 155 9.10 -27.08 12.19
CA VAL A 155 10.02 -26.95 11.07
C VAL A 155 10.16 -25.48 10.68
N LEU A 156 11.40 -25.02 10.56
CA LEU A 156 11.70 -23.69 10.02
C LEU A 156 11.61 -23.72 8.49
N VAL A 157 10.84 -22.81 7.92
CA VAL A 157 10.66 -22.67 6.47
C VAL A 157 11.05 -21.23 6.09
N THR A 158 11.72 -21.10 4.95
CA THR A 158 11.99 -19.79 4.32
C THR A 158 11.37 -19.77 2.94
N SER A 159 10.92 -18.60 2.51
CA SER A 159 10.41 -18.32 1.15
C SER A 159 11.44 -17.57 0.33
#